data_cb7e8cbb2de5cee133369012c3cc03d7
#
_entry.id   cb7e8cbb2de5cee133369012c3cc03d7
#
_cell.length_a   1.000
_cell.length_b   1.000
_cell.length_c   1.000
_cell.angle_alpha   90.00
_cell.angle_beta   90.00
_cell.angle_gamma   90.00
#
_symmetry.space_group_name_H-M   'P 1'
#
loop_
_entity.id
_entity.type
_entity.pdbx_description
1 polymer ?
#
loop_
_entity_poly.entity_id
_entity_poly.type
_entity_poly.pdbx_seq_one_letter_code
_entity_poly.pdbx_strand_id
1 'polypeptide(L)'
;IDLIKSGRIPKEYIPSVNAGVEAAMETGVLAGYPLVNIRATLKDGTYHDVDSSEMAFKIAGSMALKDGAKKAGVKLLEPVMTVEVVTPEDFMGDVVGDLSSRRGKIAEMEQRGSAKVVNAKVPLSEMFGYATDLRSRTQGRATFTMQFDSYEDVPDSITKEITASIRGVEVEV
;
A
#
# COMPACT_ATOMS: atom_id res chain seq x y z
N ILE A 1 22.34 5.54 2.41
CA ILE A 1 23.70 5.56 1.82
C ILE A 1 24.23 6.97 1.96
N ASP A 2 25.38 7.09 2.59
CA ASP A 2 26.08 8.35 2.79
C ASP A 2 27.05 8.59 1.63
N LEU A 3 26.86 9.68 0.89
CA LEU A 3 27.72 10.11 -0.21
C LEU A 3 28.29 11.53 -0.01
N ILE A 4 28.40 11.98 1.26
CA ILE A 4 28.94 13.32 1.54
C ILE A 4 30.41 13.40 1.12
N LYS A 5 30.67 14.09 0.02
CA LYS A 5 32.00 14.30 -0.49
C LYS A 5 32.69 15.59 0.02
N SER A 6 31.91 16.50 0.61
CA SER A 6 32.39 17.88 0.88
C SER A 6 32.67 18.20 2.34
N GLY A 7 32.39 17.30 3.29
CA GLY A 7 32.61 17.57 4.72
C GLY A 7 31.78 18.73 5.29
N ARG A 8 30.76 19.19 4.56
CA ARG A 8 29.88 20.30 4.99
C ARG A 8 28.99 19.94 6.18
N ILE A 9 28.63 18.64 6.32
CA ILE A 9 27.93 18.13 7.48
C ILE A 9 28.95 17.39 8.36
N PRO A 10 29.15 17.80 9.62
CA PRO A 10 30.00 17.06 10.55
C PRO A 10 29.49 15.61 10.70
N LYS A 11 30.43 14.66 10.72
CA LYS A 11 30.13 13.22 10.75
C LYS A 11 29.25 12.81 11.94
N GLU A 12 29.38 13.53 13.05
CA GLU A 12 28.61 13.31 14.28
C GLU A 12 27.09 13.51 14.10
N TYR A 13 26.65 14.34 13.11
CA TYR A 13 25.24 14.60 12.83
C TYR A 13 24.61 13.67 11.80
N ILE A 14 25.41 12.86 11.09
CA ILE A 14 24.89 11.90 10.11
C ILE A 14 23.91 10.90 10.73
N PRO A 15 24.17 10.32 11.92
CA PRO A 15 23.19 9.46 12.59
C PRO A 15 21.86 10.16 12.89
N SER A 16 21.91 11.45 13.24
CA SER A 16 20.70 12.26 13.51
C SER A 16 19.87 12.47 12.25
N VAL A 17 20.50 12.73 11.09
CA VAL A 17 19.81 12.79 9.81
C VAL A 17 19.13 11.46 9.49
N ASN A 18 19.86 10.35 9.65
CA ASN A 18 19.30 9.01 9.41
C ASN A 18 18.11 8.72 10.30
N ALA A 19 18.18 9.03 11.60
CA ALA A 19 17.08 8.87 12.54
C ALA A 19 15.84 9.70 12.13
N GLY A 20 16.05 10.91 11.60
CA GLY A 20 14.98 11.75 11.07
C GLY A 20 14.32 11.17 9.82
N VAL A 21 15.11 10.62 8.91
CA VAL A 21 14.66 9.95 7.70
C VAL A 21 13.86 8.70 8.07
N GLU A 22 14.37 7.84 8.95
CA GLU A 22 13.69 6.62 9.40
C GLU A 22 12.34 6.92 10.06
N ALA A 23 12.29 7.89 10.98
CA ALA A 23 11.04 8.31 11.60
C ALA A 23 10.00 8.84 10.58
N ALA A 24 10.47 9.55 9.54
CA ALA A 24 9.59 10.01 8.47
C ALA A 24 9.11 8.87 7.57
N MET A 25 9.92 7.83 7.36
CA MET A 25 9.51 6.62 6.62
C MET A 25 8.43 5.85 7.35
N GLU A 26 8.51 5.74 8.68
CA GLU A 26 7.49 5.04 9.49
C GLU A 26 6.12 5.73 9.46
N THR A 27 6.10 7.05 9.44
CA THR A 27 4.85 7.83 9.43
C THR A 27 4.28 8.08 8.04
N GLY A 28 5.12 8.01 7.01
CA GLY A 28 4.75 8.27 5.62
C GLY A 28 4.32 9.72 5.37
N VAL A 29 3.77 9.97 4.17
CA VAL A 29 3.41 11.33 3.70
C VAL A 29 1.99 11.45 3.17
N LEU A 30 1.27 10.34 2.94
CA LEU A 30 -0.09 10.34 2.42
C LEU A 30 -1.13 10.08 3.52
N ALA A 31 -1.17 8.87 4.03
CA ALA A 31 -2.23 8.37 4.89
C ALA A 31 -1.70 7.77 6.21
N GLY A 32 -0.49 8.13 6.62
CA GLY A 32 0.11 7.63 7.86
C GLY A 32 0.66 6.21 7.77
N TYR A 33 0.69 5.61 6.60
CA TYR A 33 1.29 4.30 6.36
C TYR A 33 2.79 4.43 6.06
N PRO A 34 3.61 3.44 6.49
CA PRO A 34 5.05 3.45 6.25
C PRO A 34 5.39 3.54 4.76
N LEU A 35 6.45 4.29 4.45
CA LEU A 35 7.04 4.32 3.11
C LEU A 35 7.89 3.07 2.91
N VAL A 36 7.69 2.39 1.78
CA VAL A 36 8.45 1.19 1.38
C VAL A 36 9.06 1.38 -0.01
N ASN A 37 10.03 0.56 -0.37
CA ASN A 37 10.70 0.60 -1.66
C ASN A 37 11.35 1.96 -1.98
N ILE A 38 11.87 2.64 -0.96
CA ILE A 38 12.53 3.94 -1.08
C ILE A 38 14.03 3.80 -0.80
N ARG A 39 14.84 4.53 -1.57
CA ARG A 39 16.24 4.74 -1.30
C ARG A 39 16.49 6.22 -1.00
N ALA A 40 16.79 6.54 0.23
CA ALA A 40 17.26 7.88 0.62
C ALA A 40 18.79 7.93 0.57
N THR A 41 19.32 9.01 0.00
CA THR A 41 20.77 9.22 -0.09
C THR A 41 21.10 10.61 0.39
N LEU A 42 21.86 10.71 1.47
CA LEU A 42 22.39 11.98 1.97
C LEU A 42 23.55 12.42 1.07
N LYS A 43 23.38 13.53 0.36
CA LYS A 43 24.37 14.06 -0.58
C LYS A 43 25.09 15.30 -0.05
N ASP A 44 24.35 16.21 0.57
CA ASP A 44 24.87 17.49 1.03
C ASP A 44 23.94 18.10 2.09
N GLY A 45 24.42 19.15 2.75
CA GLY A 45 23.69 19.95 3.70
C GLY A 45 24.51 21.15 4.16
N THR A 46 23.90 22.01 4.96
CA THR A 46 24.57 23.17 5.56
C THR A 46 24.73 22.97 7.06
N TYR A 47 25.79 23.50 7.60
CA TYR A 47 26.13 23.49 9.01
C TYR A 47 26.42 24.92 9.47
N HIS A 48 25.91 25.28 10.63
CA HIS A 48 26.15 26.57 11.28
C HIS A 48 26.46 26.33 12.77
N ASP A 49 27.54 26.89 13.27
CA ASP A 49 28.04 26.65 14.62
C ASP A 49 27.02 26.98 15.74
N VAL A 50 26.12 27.93 15.47
CA VAL A 50 25.13 28.41 16.47
C VAL A 50 23.80 27.68 16.41
N ASP A 51 23.36 27.26 15.20
CA ASP A 51 22.01 26.76 14.94
C ASP A 51 21.97 25.24 14.69
N SER A 52 23.10 24.58 14.71
CA SER A 52 23.22 23.14 14.45
C SER A 52 23.21 22.34 15.73
N SER A 53 22.38 21.29 15.73
CA SER A 53 22.27 20.31 16.83
C SER A 53 21.81 18.98 16.28
N GLU A 54 21.95 17.90 17.03
CA GLU A 54 21.38 16.59 16.70
C GLU A 54 19.90 16.67 16.37
N MET A 55 19.12 17.41 17.18
CA MET A 55 17.70 17.61 16.97
C MET A 55 17.40 18.36 15.68
N ALA A 56 18.17 19.43 15.38
CA ALA A 56 18.00 20.20 14.14
C ALA A 56 18.26 19.33 12.91
N PHE A 57 19.30 18.51 12.92
CA PHE A 57 19.59 17.59 11.81
C PHE A 57 18.57 16.45 11.69
N LYS A 58 18.05 15.94 12.80
CA LYS A 58 16.94 14.97 12.79
C LYS A 58 15.68 15.56 12.14
N ILE A 59 15.29 16.77 12.51
CA ILE A 59 14.15 17.48 11.94
C ILE A 59 14.39 17.75 10.46
N ALA A 60 15.56 18.25 10.09
CA ALA A 60 15.92 18.54 8.70
C ALA A 60 15.86 17.27 7.82
N GLY A 61 16.38 16.14 8.29
CA GLY A 61 16.30 14.86 7.61
C GLY A 61 14.86 14.38 7.39
N SER A 62 14.03 14.52 8.42
CA SER A 62 12.59 14.20 8.34
C SER A 62 11.87 15.09 7.32
N MET A 63 12.11 16.39 7.34
CA MET A 63 11.50 17.35 6.41
C MET A 63 11.94 17.10 4.97
N ALA A 64 13.24 16.86 4.76
CA ALA A 64 13.80 16.60 3.45
C ALA A 64 13.20 15.32 2.81
N LEU A 65 13.06 14.24 3.59
CA LEU A 65 12.41 13.03 3.09
C LEU A 65 10.94 13.28 2.75
N LYS A 66 10.20 13.95 3.61
CA LYS A 66 8.78 14.24 3.39
C LYS A 66 8.55 15.07 2.13
N ASP A 67 9.36 16.10 1.93
CA ASP A 67 9.28 16.94 0.73
C ASP A 67 9.68 16.16 -0.53
N GLY A 68 10.79 15.42 -0.46
CA GLY A 68 11.26 14.57 -1.56
C GLY A 68 10.25 13.48 -1.94
N ALA A 69 9.65 12.81 -0.97
CA ALA A 69 8.65 11.76 -1.20
C ALA A 69 7.39 12.33 -1.90
N LYS A 70 6.90 13.50 -1.44
CA LYS A 70 5.77 14.18 -2.10
C LYS A 70 6.07 14.52 -3.56
N LYS A 71 7.26 15.05 -3.83
CA LYS A 71 7.71 15.40 -5.19
C LYS A 71 7.93 14.19 -6.07
N ALA A 72 8.35 13.07 -5.49
CA ALA A 72 8.53 11.80 -6.19
C ALA A 72 7.21 11.12 -6.59
N GLY A 73 6.08 11.56 -6.05
CA GLY A 73 4.78 11.02 -6.39
C GLY A 73 4.56 9.62 -5.78
N VAL A 74 4.72 9.50 -4.46
CA VAL A 74 4.44 8.25 -3.75
C VAL A 74 2.97 7.85 -3.93
N LYS A 75 2.74 6.54 -4.02
CA LYS A 75 1.41 5.94 -4.17
C LYS A 75 1.06 5.12 -2.93
N LEU A 76 -0.24 5.02 -2.66
CA LEU A 76 -0.75 4.09 -1.67
C LEU A 76 -0.77 2.69 -2.26
N LEU A 77 -0.31 1.71 -1.49
CA LEU A 77 -0.36 0.30 -1.87
C LEU A 77 -1.42 -0.42 -1.04
N GLU A 78 -2.08 -1.38 -1.65
CA GLU A 78 -3.01 -2.29 -0.98
C GLU A 78 -2.60 -3.75 -1.20
N PRO A 79 -2.85 -4.64 -0.21
CA PRO A 79 -2.63 -6.06 -0.40
C PRO A 79 -3.67 -6.64 -1.36
N VAL A 80 -3.20 -7.37 -2.35
CA VAL A 80 -4.01 -8.12 -3.31
C VAL A 80 -3.89 -9.59 -3.00
N MET A 81 -5.03 -10.27 -3.03
CA MET A 81 -5.14 -11.69 -2.73
C MET A 81 -5.37 -12.49 -4.01
N THR A 82 -4.73 -13.64 -4.13
CA THR A 82 -5.13 -14.68 -5.08
C THR A 82 -6.30 -15.44 -4.45
N VAL A 83 -7.43 -15.45 -5.13
CA VAL A 83 -8.66 -16.10 -4.72
C VAL A 83 -9.00 -17.21 -5.71
N GLU A 84 -9.12 -18.44 -5.23
CA GLU A 84 -9.62 -19.58 -6.01
C GLU A 84 -11.04 -19.89 -5.50
N VAL A 85 -12.01 -19.90 -6.39
CA VAL A 85 -13.39 -20.30 -6.08
C VAL A 85 -13.74 -21.55 -6.85
N VAL A 86 -14.19 -22.58 -6.13
CA VAL A 86 -14.69 -23.82 -6.72
C VAL A 86 -16.21 -23.82 -6.61
N THR A 87 -16.91 -23.91 -7.74
CA THR A 87 -18.36 -23.76 -7.82
C THR A 87 -18.97 -24.69 -8.87
N PRO A 88 -20.25 -25.12 -8.70
CA PRO A 88 -20.99 -25.71 -9.80
C PRO A 88 -21.12 -24.74 -10.97
N GLU A 89 -21.23 -25.26 -12.19
CA GLU A 89 -21.32 -24.46 -13.41
C GLU A 89 -22.47 -23.46 -13.38
N ASP A 90 -23.63 -23.83 -12.81
CA ASP A 90 -24.83 -23.01 -12.72
C ASP A 90 -24.60 -21.67 -11.99
N PHE A 91 -23.63 -21.61 -11.07
CA PHE A 91 -23.31 -20.40 -10.28
C PHE A 91 -22.03 -19.67 -10.74
N MET A 92 -21.36 -20.16 -11.80
CA MET A 92 -20.10 -19.57 -12.26
C MET A 92 -20.28 -18.09 -12.64
N GLY A 93 -21.38 -17.76 -13.33
CA GLY A 93 -21.68 -16.38 -13.70
C GLY A 93 -21.84 -15.45 -12.51
N ASP A 94 -22.54 -15.89 -11.47
CA ASP A 94 -22.74 -15.13 -10.25
C ASP A 94 -21.43 -14.92 -9.50
N VAL A 95 -20.55 -15.94 -9.43
CA VAL A 95 -19.22 -15.86 -8.83
C VAL A 95 -18.34 -14.86 -9.57
N VAL A 96 -18.27 -14.94 -10.89
CA VAL A 96 -17.48 -14.02 -11.73
C VAL A 96 -17.99 -12.58 -11.58
N GLY A 97 -19.31 -12.40 -11.59
CA GLY A 97 -19.94 -11.08 -11.41
C GLY A 97 -19.64 -10.48 -10.04
N ASP A 98 -19.73 -11.27 -8.98
CA ASP A 98 -19.42 -10.80 -7.63
C ASP A 98 -17.93 -10.46 -7.46
N LEU A 99 -17.01 -11.32 -7.90
CA LEU A 99 -15.57 -11.04 -7.85
C LEU A 99 -15.22 -9.77 -8.66
N SER A 100 -15.85 -9.58 -9.82
CA SER A 100 -15.64 -8.39 -10.64
C SER A 100 -16.14 -7.12 -9.95
N SER A 101 -17.30 -7.18 -9.26
CA SER A 101 -17.83 -6.06 -8.49
C SER A 101 -16.94 -5.66 -7.31
N ARG A 102 -16.12 -6.60 -6.82
CA ARG A 102 -15.10 -6.42 -5.77
C ARG A 102 -13.74 -5.97 -6.30
N ARG A 103 -13.70 -5.34 -7.46
CA ARG A 103 -12.46 -4.94 -8.15
C ARG A 103 -11.55 -6.13 -8.50
N GLY A 104 -12.11 -7.33 -8.53
CA GLY A 104 -11.40 -8.55 -8.85
C GLY A 104 -11.04 -8.62 -10.34
N LYS A 105 -9.81 -9.01 -10.62
CA LYS A 105 -9.32 -9.29 -11.97
C LYS A 105 -9.33 -10.81 -12.15
N ILE A 106 -10.24 -11.32 -12.98
CA ILE A 106 -10.31 -12.74 -13.30
C ILE A 106 -9.06 -13.12 -14.08
N ALA A 107 -8.30 -14.07 -13.56
CA ALA A 107 -7.05 -14.53 -14.18
C ALA A 107 -7.28 -15.75 -15.06
N GLU A 108 -8.00 -16.75 -14.54
CA GLU A 108 -8.21 -18.01 -15.23
C GLU A 108 -9.54 -18.65 -14.80
N MET A 109 -10.14 -19.40 -15.69
CA MET A 109 -11.28 -20.26 -15.41
C MET A 109 -11.00 -21.64 -15.98
N GLU A 110 -11.12 -22.67 -15.15
CA GLU A 110 -10.85 -24.04 -15.54
C GLU A 110 -11.99 -24.98 -15.10
N GLN A 111 -11.99 -26.18 -15.69
CA GLN A 111 -12.88 -27.26 -15.27
C GLN A 111 -12.11 -28.26 -14.41
N ARG A 112 -12.64 -28.54 -13.22
CA ARG A 112 -12.07 -29.55 -12.34
C ARG A 112 -13.14 -30.60 -12.01
N GLY A 113 -13.17 -31.67 -12.81
CA GLY A 113 -14.24 -32.68 -12.74
C GLY A 113 -15.59 -32.10 -13.17
N SER A 114 -16.59 -32.15 -12.29
CA SER A 114 -17.92 -31.55 -12.49
C SER A 114 -18.04 -30.12 -12.01
N ALA A 115 -16.97 -29.58 -11.40
CA ALA A 115 -16.95 -28.21 -10.88
C ALA A 115 -16.19 -27.27 -11.81
N LYS A 116 -16.51 -25.97 -11.71
CA LYS A 116 -15.76 -24.88 -12.31
C LYS A 116 -14.87 -24.25 -11.24
N VAL A 117 -13.68 -23.87 -11.63
CA VAL A 117 -12.72 -23.14 -10.79
C VAL A 117 -12.48 -21.78 -11.40
N VAL A 118 -12.69 -20.75 -10.59
CA VAL A 118 -12.44 -19.35 -10.97
C VAL A 118 -11.27 -18.83 -10.14
N ASN A 119 -10.19 -18.46 -10.81
CA ASN A 119 -9.03 -17.82 -10.20
C ASN A 119 -9.07 -16.32 -10.47
N ALA A 120 -8.94 -15.53 -9.41
CA ALA A 120 -8.97 -14.08 -9.50
C ALA A 120 -7.96 -13.44 -8.55
N LYS A 121 -7.54 -12.22 -8.88
CA LYS A 121 -6.80 -11.34 -7.98
C LYS A 121 -7.74 -10.25 -7.48
N VAL A 122 -7.91 -10.18 -6.15
CA VAL A 122 -8.89 -9.29 -5.52
C VAL A 122 -8.22 -8.53 -4.36
N PRO A 123 -8.40 -7.21 -4.24
CA PRO A 123 -7.91 -6.47 -3.09
C PRO A 123 -8.50 -7.02 -1.79
N LEU A 124 -7.67 -7.15 -0.76
CA LEU A 124 -8.10 -7.68 0.55
C LEU A 124 -9.26 -6.86 1.15
N SER A 125 -9.25 -5.55 0.96
CA SER A 125 -10.30 -4.65 1.45
C SER A 125 -11.71 -5.02 0.92
N GLU A 126 -11.78 -5.61 -0.28
CA GLU A 126 -13.04 -6.02 -0.93
C GLU A 126 -13.49 -7.43 -0.52
N MET A 127 -12.66 -8.17 0.19
CA MET A 127 -12.94 -9.57 0.58
C MET A 127 -13.68 -9.71 1.91
N PHE A 128 -13.87 -8.63 2.64
CA PHE A 128 -14.68 -8.66 3.86
C PHE A 128 -16.13 -9.06 3.55
N GLY A 129 -16.64 -10.04 4.30
CA GLY A 129 -17.99 -10.59 4.09
C GLY A 129 -18.12 -11.56 2.91
N TYR A 130 -17.09 -11.78 2.12
CA TYR A 130 -17.14 -12.61 0.90
C TYR A 130 -17.66 -14.04 1.17
N ALA A 131 -17.25 -14.67 2.27
CA ALA A 131 -17.71 -16.01 2.63
C ALA A 131 -19.24 -16.11 2.76
N THR A 132 -19.87 -15.09 3.33
CA THR A 132 -21.32 -15.01 3.49
C THR A 132 -22.00 -14.77 2.15
N ASP A 133 -21.48 -13.85 1.36
CA ASP A 133 -22.03 -13.52 0.05
C ASP A 133 -21.93 -14.69 -0.92
N LEU A 134 -20.77 -15.38 -0.95
CA LEU A 134 -20.58 -16.56 -1.77
C LEU A 134 -21.56 -17.68 -1.39
N ARG A 135 -21.72 -17.94 -0.09
CA ARG A 135 -22.67 -18.94 0.40
C ARG A 135 -24.11 -18.61 0.01
N SER A 136 -24.51 -17.37 0.14
CA SER A 136 -25.87 -16.90 -0.23
C SER A 136 -26.13 -17.06 -1.72
N ARG A 137 -25.19 -16.62 -2.57
CA ARG A 137 -25.33 -16.66 -4.03
C ARG A 137 -25.28 -18.06 -4.61
N THR A 138 -24.57 -18.99 -3.96
CA THR A 138 -24.34 -20.35 -4.45
C THR A 138 -25.11 -21.42 -3.67
N GLN A 139 -26.03 -21.03 -2.81
CA GLN A 139 -26.80 -21.93 -1.94
C GLN A 139 -25.88 -22.85 -1.09
N GLY A 140 -24.72 -22.32 -0.69
CA GLY A 140 -23.72 -23.06 0.07
C GLY A 140 -22.90 -24.09 -0.72
N ARG A 141 -23.03 -24.11 -2.05
CA ARG A 141 -22.41 -25.13 -2.93
C ARG A 141 -21.02 -24.76 -3.42
N ALA A 142 -20.58 -23.51 -3.26
CA ALA A 142 -19.23 -23.08 -3.60
C ALA A 142 -18.34 -22.99 -2.37
N THR A 143 -17.05 -23.17 -2.60
CA THR A 143 -15.98 -22.96 -1.62
C THR A 143 -14.92 -22.04 -2.21
N PHE A 144 -14.15 -21.37 -1.35
CA PHE A 144 -13.04 -20.56 -1.81
C PHE A 144 -11.83 -20.69 -0.91
N THR A 145 -10.67 -20.42 -1.47
CA THR A 145 -9.42 -20.21 -0.75
C THR A 145 -8.85 -18.85 -1.12
N MET A 146 -8.10 -18.25 -0.22
CA MET A 146 -7.52 -16.93 -0.40
C MET A 146 -6.10 -16.92 0.16
N GLN A 147 -5.14 -16.41 -0.63
CA GLN A 147 -3.74 -16.29 -0.24
C GLN A 147 -3.22 -14.91 -0.64
N PHE A 148 -2.29 -14.36 0.15
CA PHE A 148 -1.62 -13.12 -0.23
C PHE A 148 -0.82 -13.32 -1.53
N ASP A 149 -0.96 -12.41 -2.47
CA ASP A 149 -0.22 -12.40 -3.74
C ASP A 149 0.84 -11.29 -3.73
N SER A 150 0.42 -10.06 -3.67
CA SER A 150 1.30 -8.90 -3.83
C SER A 150 0.69 -7.63 -3.24
N TYR A 151 1.49 -6.56 -3.19
CA TYR A 151 0.98 -5.20 -3.02
C TYR A 151 0.86 -4.54 -4.39
N GLU A 152 -0.29 -3.95 -4.68
CA GLU A 152 -0.55 -3.19 -5.91
C GLU A 152 -0.97 -1.74 -5.59
N ASP A 153 -0.82 -0.85 -6.57
CA ASP A 153 -1.24 0.54 -6.43
C ASP A 153 -2.75 0.65 -6.23
N VAL A 154 -3.15 1.41 -5.20
CA VAL A 154 -4.55 1.78 -5.00
C VAL A 154 -4.96 2.80 -6.06
N PRO A 155 -6.13 2.65 -6.71
CA PRO A 155 -6.66 3.65 -7.63
C PRO A 155 -6.74 5.05 -7.01
N ASP A 156 -6.50 6.09 -7.79
CA ASP A 156 -6.44 7.48 -7.30
C ASP A 156 -7.74 7.94 -6.62
N SER A 157 -8.91 7.49 -7.11
CA SER A 157 -10.22 7.79 -6.49
C SER A 157 -10.29 7.26 -5.06
N ILE A 158 -9.92 5.99 -4.88
CA ILE A 158 -9.94 5.31 -3.57
C ILE A 158 -8.85 5.88 -2.65
N THR A 159 -7.68 6.20 -3.20
CA THR A 159 -6.61 6.88 -2.44
C THR A 159 -7.09 8.21 -1.86
N LYS A 160 -7.85 8.99 -2.62
CA LYS A 160 -8.43 10.25 -2.15
C LYS A 160 -9.42 10.03 -1.01
N GLU A 161 -10.31 9.05 -1.12
CA GLU A 161 -11.28 8.68 -0.08
C GLU A 161 -10.58 8.26 1.22
N ILE A 162 -9.61 7.34 1.13
CA ILE A 162 -8.82 6.88 2.29
C ILE A 162 -8.09 8.07 2.94
N THR A 163 -7.44 8.90 2.15
CA THR A 163 -6.66 10.03 2.66
C THR A 163 -7.57 11.08 3.32
N ALA A 164 -8.73 11.34 2.76
CA ALA A 164 -9.72 12.26 3.33
C ALA A 164 -10.30 11.72 4.65
N SER A 165 -10.69 10.46 4.68
CA SER A 165 -11.17 9.78 5.88
C SER A 165 -10.18 9.87 7.05
N ILE A 166 -8.89 9.63 6.79
CA ILE A 166 -7.84 9.71 7.82
C ILE A 166 -7.63 11.15 8.31
N ARG A 167 -7.83 12.14 7.45
CA ARG A 167 -7.71 13.58 7.81
C ARG A 167 -8.95 14.14 8.50
N GLY A 168 -10.02 13.35 8.65
CA GLY A 168 -11.30 13.80 9.19
C GLY A 168 -12.03 14.80 8.29
N VAL A 169 -11.73 14.80 7.00
CA VAL A 169 -12.43 15.61 6.00
C VAL A 169 -13.46 14.72 5.32
N GLU A 170 -14.73 15.03 5.46
CA GLU A 170 -15.79 14.38 4.67
C GLU A 170 -15.55 14.68 3.18
N VAL A 171 -15.49 13.64 2.36
CA VAL A 171 -15.51 13.79 0.90
C VAL A 171 -16.95 13.96 0.50
N GLU A 172 -17.36 15.16 0.10
CA GLU A 172 -18.61 15.34 -0.62
C GLU A 172 -18.55 14.52 -1.91
N VAL A 173 -19.48 13.57 -2.06
CA VAL A 173 -19.65 12.67 -3.20
C VAL A 173 -20.38 13.39 -4.33
#